data_99e45c568e4ec61c4744f24089d6a1a2
#
_entry.id   99e45c568e4ec61c4744f24089d6a1a2
#
_cell.length_a   1.000
_cell.length_b   1.000
_cell.length_c   1.000
_cell.angle_alpha   90.00
_cell.angle_beta   90.00
_cell.angle_gamma   90.00
#
_symmetry.space_group_name_H-M   'P 1'
#
loop_
_entity.id
_entity.type
_entity.pdbx_description
1 polymer ?
#
loop_
_entity_poly.entity_id
_entity_poly.type
_entity_poly.pdbx_seq_one_letter_code
_entity_poly.pdbx_strand_id
1 'polypeptide(L)'
;MEEKLALTVGASIEIAKLCEDEDFGNVGLLLAGEGKSYEEQTRTWAQIISILSKGADGEHYLTVEDVLGLEMPEYILLREKVFKCFDVDTAVTVKLESQKKRQDGD
;
A
#
# COMPACT_ATOMS: atom_id res chain seq x y z
N MET A 1 9.52 -17.06 9.13
CA MET A 1 8.06 -16.92 9.16
C MET A 1 7.64 -15.84 8.17
N GLU A 2 6.68 -16.14 7.34
CA GLU A 2 6.23 -15.15 6.36
C GLU A 2 5.35 -14.10 6.99
N GLU A 3 5.70 -12.83 6.77
CA GLU A 3 4.86 -11.74 7.21
C GLU A 3 3.65 -11.65 6.29
N LYS A 4 2.50 -11.42 6.88
CA LYS A 4 1.25 -11.29 6.12
C LYS A 4 0.87 -9.82 6.01
N LEU A 5 0.39 -9.46 4.82
CA LEU A 5 -0.13 -8.12 4.57
C LEU A 5 -1.56 -8.28 4.06
N ALA A 6 -2.44 -7.39 4.49
CA ALA A 6 -3.83 -7.41 4.03
C ALA A 6 -4.34 -5.98 3.90
N LEU A 7 -4.96 -5.69 2.78
CA LEU A 7 -5.59 -4.39 2.54
C LEU A 7 -7.05 -4.48 2.96
N THR A 8 -7.29 -4.19 4.23
CA THR A 8 -8.63 -4.13 4.77
C THR A 8 -9.22 -2.74 4.54
N VAL A 9 -10.51 -2.58 4.78
CA VAL A 9 -11.15 -1.27 4.70
C VAL A 9 -10.47 -0.30 5.67
N GLY A 10 -10.21 -0.76 6.90
CA GLY A 10 -9.50 0.06 7.88
C GLY A 10 -8.11 0.46 7.42
N ALA A 11 -7.39 -0.47 6.82
CA ALA A 11 -6.05 -0.18 6.28
C ALA A 11 -6.13 0.86 5.17
N SER A 12 -7.14 0.78 4.30
CA SER A 12 -7.29 1.75 3.22
C SER A 12 -7.53 3.16 3.77
N ILE A 13 -8.27 3.27 4.85
CA ILE A 13 -8.50 4.57 5.50
C ILE A 13 -7.19 5.14 6.03
N GLU A 14 -6.39 4.31 6.69
CA GLU A 14 -5.09 4.75 7.22
C GLU A 14 -4.15 5.19 6.09
N ILE A 15 -4.13 4.43 5.00
CA ILE A 15 -3.29 4.77 3.86
C ILE A 15 -3.78 6.05 3.19
N ALA A 16 -5.09 6.23 3.08
CA ALA A 16 -5.65 7.43 2.49
C ALA A 16 -5.18 8.70 3.22
N LYS A 17 -5.01 8.62 4.55
CA LYS A 17 -4.52 9.76 5.33
C LYS A 17 -3.10 10.17 4.94
N LEU A 18 -2.34 9.26 4.34
CA LEU A 18 -1.00 9.56 3.86
C LEU A 18 -1.01 10.09 2.43
N CYS A 19 -2.10 9.90 1.72
CA CYS A 19 -2.22 10.31 0.32
C CYS A 19 -2.60 11.77 0.21
N GLU A 20 -2.30 12.37 -0.94
CA GLU A 20 -2.70 13.73 -1.25
C GLU A 20 -4.22 13.82 -1.26
N ASP A 21 -4.75 14.88 -0.65
CA ASP A 21 -6.19 15.12 -0.50
C ASP A 21 -6.90 14.02 0.31
N GLU A 22 -6.13 13.24 1.06
CA GLU A 22 -6.63 12.09 1.82
C GLU A 22 -7.47 11.15 0.95
N ASP A 23 -7.11 11.03 -0.32
CA ASP A 23 -7.79 10.20 -1.28
C ASP A 23 -7.00 8.93 -1.56
N PHE A 24 -7.56 7.79 -1.21
CA PHE A 24 -6.92 6.50 -1.45
C PHE A 24 -6.59 6.30 -2.94
N GLY A 25 -7.35 6.91 -3.84
CA GLY A 25 -7.08 6.86 -5.27
C GLY A 25 -5.70 7.40 -5.64
N ASN A 26 -5.09 8.21 -4.76
CA ASN A 26 -3.77 8.77 -4.98
C ASN A 26 -2.64 7.88 -4.44
N VAL A 27 -2.94 6.65 -4.03
CA VAL A 27 -1.93 5.76 -3.44
C VAL A 27 -0.80 5.47 -4.43
N GLY A 28 -1.10 5.39 -5.71
CA GLY A 28 -0.07 5.18 -6.72
C GLY A 28 0.97 6.29 -6.73
N LEU A 29 0.52 7.53 -6.58
CA LEU A 29 1.41 8.68 -6.51
C LEU A 29 2.24 8.64 -5.22
N LEU A 30 1.62 8.23 -4.13
CA LEU A 30 2.31 8.10 -2.85
C LEU A 30 3.43 7.07 -2.94
N LEU A 31 3.15 5.92 -3.53
CA LEU A 31 4.14 4.86 -3.68
C LEU A 31 5.25 5.23 -4.66
N ALA A 32 4.92 5.99 -5.72
CA ALA A 32 5.90 6.45 -6.68
C ALA A 32 6.90 7.41 -6.04
N GLY A 33 6.45 8.21 -5.06
CA GLY A 33 7.34 9.08 -4.31
C GLY A 33 8.03 10.13 -5.16
N GLU A 34 7.41 10.58 -6.23
CA GLU A 34 8.01 11.56 -7.13
C GLU A 34 8.29 12.87 -6.39
N GLY A 35 9.51 13.37 -6.55
CA GLY A 35 9.92 14.60 -5.88
C GLY A 35 10.39 14.40 -4.45
N LYS A 36 10.40 13.16 -3.94
CA LYS A 36 10.83 12.87 -2.58
C LYS A 36 12.21 12.22 -2.58
N SER A 37 12.94 12.40 -1.47
CA SER A 37 14.23 11.76 -1.29
C SER A 37 14.04 10.25 -1.09
N TYR A 38 15.13 9.52 -1.23
CA TYR A 38 15.12 8.08 -0.97
C TYR A 38 14.65 7.77 0.46
N GLU A 39 15.11 8.56 1.42
CA GLU A 39 14.71 8.37 2.82
C GLU A 39 13.20 8.57 2.99
N GLU A 40 12.66 9.63 2.41
CA GLU A 40 11.22 9.90 2.50
C GLU A 40 10.39 8.80 1.84
N GLN A 41 10.81 8.33 0.67
CA GLN A 41 10.15 7.23 -0.01
C GLN A 41 10.18 5.96 0.83
N THR A 42 11.35 5.65 1.38
CA THR A 42 11.52 4.44 2.19
C THR A 42 10.65 4.49 3.44
N ARG A 43 10.58 5.64 4.09
CA ARG A 43 9.72 5.79 5.26
C ARG A 43 8.25 5.66 4.91
N THR A 44 7.84 6.19 3.76
CA THR A 44 6.46 6.04 3.28
C THR A 44 6.13 4.58 3.05
N TRP A 45 7.03 3.84 2.40
CA TRP A 45 6.83 2.40 2.19
C TRP A 45 6.76 1.66 3.51
N ALA A 46 7.60 2.03 4.49
CA ALA A 46 7.57 1.41 5.80
C ALA A 46 6.23 1.66 6.49
N GLN A 47 5.68 2.86 6.38
CA GLN A 47 4.37 3.17 6.94
C GLN A 47 3.28 2.31 6.31
N ILE A 48 3.31 2.17 4.99
CA ILE A 48 2.32 1.37 4.27
C ILE A 48 2.43 -0.10 4.65
N ILE A 49 3.64 -0.63 4.71
CA ILE A 49 3.86 -2.02 5.13
C ILE A 49 3.34 -2.24 6.55
N SER A 50 3.61 -1.30 7.44
CA SER A 50 3.13 -1.37 8.81
C SER A 50 1.60 -1.43 8.86
N ILE A 51 0.94 -0.53 8.13
CA ILE A 51 -0.52 -0.47 8.08
C ILE A 51 -1.10 -1.77 7.56
N LEU A 52 -0.54 -2.30 6.47
CA LEU A 52 -1.03 -3.54 5.88
C LEU A 52 -0.77 -4.75 6.78
N SER A 53 0.35 -4.77 7.49
CA SER A 53 0.63 -5.86 8.41
C SER A 53 -0.34 -5.83 9.58
N LYS A 54 -0.67 -4.65 10.07
CA LYS A 54 -1.66 -4.49 11.13
C LYS A 54 -3.03 -4.96 10.66
N GLY A 55 -3.37 -4.69 9.41
CA GLY A 55 -4.63 -5.15 8.82
C GLY A 55 -4.73 -6.67 8.79
N ALA A 56 -3.60 -7.36 8.63
CA ALA A 56 -3.59 -8.82 8.58
C ALA A 56 -3.63 -9.46 9.97
N ASP A 57 -2.91 -8.89 10.95
CA ASP A 57 -2.78 -9.49 12.28
C ASP A 57 -3.61 -8.75 13.34
N GLY A 58 -3.49 -7.45 13.39
CA GLY A 58 -4.20 -6.65 14.39
C GLY A 58 -3.46 -6.46 15.70
N GLU A 59 -2.75 -7.47 16.17
CA GLU A 59 -2.04 -7.40 17.46
C GLU A 59 -0.53 -7.44 17.33
N HIS A 60 -0.02 -8.35 16.53
CA HIS A 60 1.42 -8.53 16.33
C HIS A 60 1.79 -8.12 14.93
N TYR A 61 1.93 -6.84 14.72
CA TYR A 61 2.22 -6.29 13.40
C TYR A 61 3.59 -5.64 13.39
N LEU A 62 4.12 -5.44 12.18
CA LEU A 62 5.38 -4.72 12.00
C LEU A 62 5.15 -3.24 12.22
N THR A 63 5.97 -2.63 13.06
CA THR A 63 5.97 -1.18 13.19
C THR A 63 6.86 -0.59 12.10
N VAL A 64 6.80 0.73 11.91
CA VAL A 64 7.71 1.41 10.97
C VAL A 64 9.16 1.09 11.32
N GLU A 65 9.49 1.12 12.62
CA GLU A 65 10.86 0.82 13.05
C GLU A 65 11.28 -0.61 12.73
N ASP A 66 10.35 -1.56 12.89
CA ASP A 66 10.60 -2.95 12.53
C ASP A 66 10.94 -3.08 11.04
N VAL A 67 10.18 -2.38 10.19
CA VAL A 67 10.41 -2.42 8.76
C VAL A 67 11.77 -1.80 8.41
N LEU A 68 12.09 -0.68 9.02
CA LEU A 68 13.37 -0.01 8.78
C LEU A 68 14.57 -0.83 9.25
N GLY A 69 14.34 -1.76 10.18
CA GLY A 69 15.38 -2.67 10.67
C GLY A 69 15.56 -3.93 9.85
N LEU A 70 14.71 -4.16 8.83
CA LEU A 70 14.82 -5.34 7.99
C LEU A 70 16.03 -5.25 7.05
N GLU A 71 16.55 -6.41 6.67
CA GLU A 71 17.53 -6.46 5.62
C GLU A 71 16.88 -6.21 4.27
N MET A 72 17.61 -5.66 3.32
CA MET A 72 17.06 -5.29 2.03
C MET A 72 16.29 -6.41 1.32
N PRO A 73 16.79 -7.65 1.27
CA PRO A 73 16.02 -8.71 0.60
C PRO A 73 14.63 -8.92 1.20
N GLU A 74 14.53 -8.86 2.52
CA GLU A 74 13.24 -9.02 3.21
C GLU A 74 12.32 -7.82 2.91
N TYR A 75 12.88 -6.62 2.94
CA TYR A 75 12.14 -5.41 2.63
C TYR A 75 11.60 -5.46 1.20
N ILE A 76 12.41 -5.89 0.25
CA ILE A 76 11.99 -6.01 -1.14
C ILE A 76 10.84 -7.00 -1.30
N LEU A 77 10.91 -8.14 -0.59
CA LEU A 77 9.82 -9.10 -0.60
C LEU A 77 8.53 -8.52 -0.06
N LEU A 78 8.62 -7.71 0.99
CA LEU A 78 7.43 -7.06 1.55
C LEU A 78 6.87 -6.04 0.57
N ARG A 79 7.72 -5.32 -0.16
CA ARG A 79 7.25 -4.39 -1.19
C ARG A 79 6.50 -5.13 -2.29
N GLU A 80 6.96 -6.30 -2.68
CA GLU A 80 6.24 -7.12 -3.65
C GLU A 80 4.87 -7.52 -3.13
N LYS A 81 4.79 -7.86 -1.84
CA LYS A 81 3.51 -8.18 -1.22
C LYS A 81 2.57 -6.97 -1.19
N VAL A 82 3.10 -5.78 -0.99
CA VAL A 82 2.32 -4.55 -1.06
C VAL A 82 1.71 -4.41 -2.46
N PHE A 83 2.51 -4.58 -3.49
CA PHE A 83 2.00 -4.52 -4.86
C PHE A 83 0.90 -5.55 -5.09
N LYS A 84 1.07 -6.76 -4.58
CA LYS A 84 0.03 -7.79 -4.73
C LYS A 84 -1.26 -7.41 -4.02
N CYS A 85 -1.17 -6.80 -2.84
CA CYS A 85 -2.36 -6.33 -2.14
C CYS A 85 -3.13 -5.30 -2.96
N PHE A 86 -2.41 -4.33 -3.51
CA PHE A 86 -3.05 -3.30 -4.32
C PHE A 86 -3.51 -3.84 -5.66
N ASP A 87 -2.76 -4.74 -6.27
CA ASP A 87 -3.15 -5.33 -7.55
C ASP A 87 -4.48 -6.07 -7.47
N VAL A 88 -4.70 -6.82 -6.40
CA VAL A 88 -5.95 -7.54 -6.23
C VAL A 88 -7.13 -6.58 -6.09
N ASP A 89 -7.02 -5.63 -5.16
CA ASP A 89 -8.12 -4.72 -4.88
C ASP A 89 -8.24 -3.60 -5.90
N THR A 90 -7.11 -3.04 -6.30
CA THR A 90 -7.08 -1.95 -7.27
C THR A 90 -7.46 -2.46 -8.65
N ALA A 91 -7.02 -3.66 -9.02
CA ALA A 91 -7.38 -4.25 -10.32
C ALA A 91 -8.88 -4.46 -10.43
N VAL A 92 -9.53 -4.91 -9.36
CA VAL A 92 -10.98 -5.07 -9.35
C VAL A 92 -11.66 -3.72 -9.56
N THR A 93 -11.22 -2.70 -8.83
CA THR A 93 -11.78 -1.36 -8.95
C THR A 93 -11.57 -0.80 -10.36
N VAL A 94 -10.37 -0.94 -10.90
CA VAL A 94 -10.05 -0.45 -12.24
C VAL A 94 -10.89 -1.17 -13.28
N LYS A 95 -11.08 -2.48 -13.14
CA LYS A 95 -11.92 -3.23 -14.08
C LYS A 95 -13.36 -2.74 -14.06
N LEU A 96 -13.90 -2.49 -12.87
CA LEU A 96 -15.27 -1.98 -12.75
C LEU A 96 -15.40 -0.60 -13.39
N GLU A 97 -14.44 0.28 -13.15
CA GLU A 97 -14.44 1.61 -13.73
C GLU A 97 -14.27 1.55 -15.24
N SER A 98 -13.38 0.69 -15.73
CA SER A 98 -13.17 0.52 -17.16
C SER A 98 -14.42 0.01 -17.86
N GLN A 99 -15.13 -0.93 -17.23
CA GLN A 99 -16.39 -1.43 -17.78
C GLN A 99 -17.44 -0.33 -17.82
N LYS A 100 -17.52 0.49 -16.78
CA LYS A 100 -18.44 1.62 -16.78
C LYS A 100 -18.12 2.60 -17.89
N LYS A 101 -16.86 2.93 -18.05
CA LYS A 101 -16.43 3.86 -19.11
C LYS A 101 -16.75 3.31 -20.49
N ARG A 102 -16.54 2.02 -20.70
CA ARG A 102 -16.87 1.40 -21.99
C ARG A 102 -18.36 1.42 -22.28
N GLN A 103 -19.17 1.21 -21.24
CA GLN A 103 -20.62 1.26 -21.39
C GLN A 103 -21.10 2.68 -21.66
N ASP A 104 -20.45 3.66 -21.08
CA ASP A 104 -20.86 5.05 -21.20
C ASP A 104 -20.25 5.74 -22.43
N GLY A 105 -19.05 5.41 -22.81
CA GLY A 105 -18.29 6.15 -23.79
C GLY A 105 -18.18 5.49 -25.17
N ASP A 106 -18.41 4.22 -25.23
CA ASP A 106 -18.27 3.46 -26.48
C ASP A 106 -19.61 2.87 -26.91
#